data_d668aa138b68023fe74e0075e520e50e
#
_entry.id   d668aa138b68023fe74e0075e520e50e
#
_cell.length_a   1.000
_cell.length_b   1.000
_cell.length_c   1.000
_cell.angle_alpha   90.00
_cell.angle_beta   90.00
_cell.angle_gamma   90.00
#
_symmetry.space_group_name_H-M   'P 1'
#
loop_
_entity.id
_entity.type
_entity.pdbx_description
1 polymer ?
#
loop_
_entity_poly.entity_id
_entity_poly.type
_entity_poly.pdbx_seq_one_letter_code
_entity_poly.pdbx_strand_id
1 'polypeptide(L)'
;MVDVVYLIKGDDLMDVLQAIMTRRSIRKFTGEVITEEQLDTLLRAGFQAPSAHNIQPWHFVVVRNKELLEKISDFHKYAKMLPNAGCGIIVCGDEEKQSNRGFLVEDCSAAIQNMLLAAHGIGLGAVWCGLYDSGNLVEVMKDVLELPNNIIPIGMVVVGNKEKDMEQTNRYDDNKIHYDKW
;
A
#
# COMPACT_ATOMS: atom_id res chain seq x y z
N MET A 1 -14.55 -9.41 22.38
CA MET A 1 -15.11 -8.29 21.61
C MET A 1 -14.22 -7.11 21.93
N VAL A 2 -13.21 -6.90 21.07
CA VAL A 2 -12.26 -5.78 21.26
C VAL A 2 -12.91 -4.58 20.59
N ASP A 3 -13.10 -3.50 21.36
CA ASP A 3 -13.75 -2.28 20.89
C ASP A 3 -13.04 -1.73 19.64
N VAL A 4 -13.75 -1.75 18.53
CA VAL A 4 -13.32 -1.26 17.21
C VAL A 4 -13.22 0.27 17.17
N VAL A 5 -13.28 0.97 18.30
CA VAL A 5 -13.36 2.43 18.39
C VAL A 5 -12.10 3.03 19.00
N TYR A 6 -10.91 2.58 18.57
CA TYR A 6 -9.73 3.46 18.65
C TYR A 6 -9.53 4.15 17.30
N LEU A 7 -10.53 4.90 16.93
CA LEU A 7 -10.42 5.82 15.80
C LEU A 7 -9.75 7.10 16.33
N ILE A 8 -8.65 7.39 15.71
CA ILE A 8 -7.92 8.65 15.68
C ILE A 8 -8.83 9.80 16.13
N LYS A 9 -8.62 10.30 17.34
CA LYS A 9 -9.27 11.51 17.83
C LYS A 9 -8.39 12.69 17.48
N GLY A 10 -8.88 13.55 16.61
CA GLY A 10 -8.23 14.83 16.31
C GLY A 10 -9.07 15.64 15.32
N ASP A 11 -9.17 16.92 15.58
CA ASP A 11 -9.83 17.91 14.70
C ASP A 11 -9.07 18.09 13.36
N ASP A 12 -7.94 17.37 13.16
CA ASP A 12 -7.05 17.46 12.01
C ASP A 12 -7.17 16.29 11.01
N LEU A 13 -8.19 15.42 11.13
CA LEU A 13 -8.36 14.33 10.18
C LEU A 13 -8.91 14.84 8.84
N MET A 14 -8.19 14.51 7.78
CA MET A 14 -8.60 14.82 6.43
C MET A 14 -9.92 14.10 6.08
N ASP A 15 -10.86 14.81 5.50
CA ASP A 15 -12.09 14.24 4.93
C ASP A 15 -11.75 13.20 3.86
N VAL A 16 -12.57 12.14 3.73
CA VAL A 16 -12.30 11.03 2.81
C VAL A 16 -12.26 11.49 1.35
N LEU A 17 -13.15 12.41 0.95
CA LEU A 17 -13.16 12.93 -0.41
C LEU A 17 -11.93 13.80 -0.66
N GLN A 18 -11.54 14.61 0.31
CA GLN A 18 -10.30 15.37 0.25
C GLN A 18 -9.09 14.44 0.10
N ALA A 19 -9.01 13.36 0.88
CA ALA A 19 -7.94 12.37 0.77
C ALA A 19 -7.87 11.75 -0.63
N ILE A 20 -9.00 11.36 -1.20
CA ILE A 20 -9.08 10.79 -2.55
C ILE A 20 -8.61 11.80 -3.61
N MET A 21 -9.07 13.05 -3.53
CA MET A 21 -8.77 14.08 -4.54
C MET A 21 -7.32 14.59 -4.45
N THR A 22 -6.75 14.63 -3.26
CA THR A 22 -5.44 15.26 -3.03
C THR A 22 -4.27 14.31 -2.89
N ARG A 23 -4.52 13.00 -2.65
CA ARG A 23 -3.44 12.02 -2.52
C ARG A 23 -2.54 11.98 -3.75
N ARG A 24 -1.22 12.01 -3.50
CA ARG A 24 -0.16 11.90 -4.51
C ARG A 24 0.81 10.77 -4.15
N SER A 25 1.50 10.24 -5.17
CA SER A 25 2.60 9.29 -4.97
C SER A 25 3.85 10.03 -4.51
N ILE A 26 4.19 9.90 -3.24
CA ILE A 26 5.37 10.53 -2.62
C ILE A 26 6.56 9.59 -2.73
N ARG A 27 7.71 10.12 -3.17
CA ARG A 27 8.95 9.37 -3.38
C ARG A 27 10.17 10.05 -2.73
N LYS A 28 9.94 11.09 -1.92
CA LYS A 28 10.98 11.75 -1.13
C LYS A 28 10.54 11.79 0.32
N PHE A 29 11.37 11.21 1.17
CA PHE A 29 11.09 11.01 2.59
C PHE A 29 12.21 11.58 3.43
N THR A 30 11.88 11.99 4.67
CA THR A 30 12.85 12.59 5.61
C THR A 30 13.82 11.58 6.21
N GLY A 31 13.54 10.28 6.10
CA GLY A 31 14.27 9.20 6.77
C GLY A 31 13.83 8.93 8.20
N GLU A 32 12.89 9.71 8.73
CA GLU A 32 12.33 9.50 10.06
C GLU A 32 11.43 8.26 10.08
N VAL A 33 11.50 7.52 11.19
CA VAL A 33 10.68 6.32 11.41
C VAL A 33 9.23 6.72 11.65
N ILE A 34 8.29 6.01 11.05
CA ILE A 34 6.87 6.15 11.39
C ILE A 34 6.58 5.50 12.76
N THR A 35 5.61 6.02 13.49
CA THR A 35 5.23 5.49 14.80
C THR A 35 4.48 4.16 14.68
N GLU A 36 4.42 3.39 15.77
CA GLU A 36 3.63 2.16 15.83
C GLU A 36 2.14 2.42 15.61
N GLU A 37 1.63 3.55 16.13
CA GLU A 37 0.24 3.97 15.94
C GLU A 37 -0.08 4.28 14.47
N GLN A 38 0.85 4.97 13.79
CA GLN A 38 0.74 5.23 12.37
C GLN A 38 0.73 3.93 11.56
N LEU A 39 1.65 3.01 11.87
CA LEU A 39 1.69 1.71 11.22
C LEU A 39 0.41 0.89 11.46
N ASP A 40 -0.06 0.81 12.71
CA ASP A 40 -1.32 0.10 13.05
C ASP A 40 -2.51 0.68 12.27
N THR A 41 -2.58 2.00 12.14
CA THR A 41 -3.61 2.67 11.32
C THR A 41 -3.58 2.21 9.87
N LEU A 42 -2.39 2.13 9.26
CA LEU A 42 -2.24 1.68 7.88
C LEU A 42 -2.65 0.21 7.70
N LEU A 43 -2.21 -0.66 8.61
CA LEU A 43 -2.55 -2.08 8.56
C LEU A 43 -4.07 -2.29 8.73
N ARG A 44 -4.70 -1.61 9.69
CA ARG A 44 -6.17 -1.65 9.86
C ARG A 44 -6.90 -1.18 8.61
N ALA A 45 -6.44 -0.11 7.97
CA ALA A 45 -7.02 0.36 6.72
C ALA A 45 -6.93 -0.70 5.61
N GLY A 46 -5.80 -1.41 5.51
CA GLY A 46 -5.64 -2.52 4.58
C GLY A 46 -6.61 -3.68 4.87
N PHE A 47 -6.77 -4.07 6.14
CA PHE A 47 -7.71 -5.12 6.55
C PHE A 47 -9.18 -4.76 6.30
N GLN A 48 -9.54 -3.47 6.19
CA GLN A 48 -10.91 -3.03 5.90
C GLN A 48 -11.24 -2.98 4.40
N ALA A 49 -10.36 -3.45 3.54
CA ALA A 49 -10.64 -3.52 2.12
C ALA A 49 -11.77 -4.53 1.82
N PRO A 50 -12.57 -4.31 0.77
CA PRO A 50 -13.45 -5.35 0.25
C PRO A 50 -12.64 -6.47 -0.43
N SER A 51 -13.20 -7.68 -0.48
CA SER A 51 -12.64 -8.78 -1.24
C SER A 51 -13.74 -9.62 -1.89
N ALA A 52 -13.41 -10.28 -2.99
CA ALA A 52 -14.33 -11.19 -3.66
C ALA A 52 -14.80 -12.26 -2.69
N HIS A 53 -16.12 -12.44 -2.57
CA HIS A 53 -16.77 -13.37 -1.63
C HIS A 53 -16.36 -13.20 -0.16
N ASN A 54 -15.79 -12.03 0.20
CA ASN A 54 -15.26 -11.74 1.54
C ASN A 54 -14.18 -12.74 2.00
N ILE A 55 -13.36 -13.23 1.05
CA ILE A 55 -12.30 -14.22 1.33
C ILE A 55 -11.15 -13.62 2.13
N GLN A 56 -10.85 -12.33 1.94
CA GLN A 56 -9.79 -11.62 2.66
C GLN A 56 -8.42 -12.33 2.56
N PRO A 57 -7.91 -12.51 1.33
CA PRO A 57 -6.74 -13.37 1.08
C PRO A 57 -5.41 -12.69 1.39
N TRP A 58 -5.41 -11.43 1.80
CA TRP A 58 -4.20 -10.64 2.01
C TRP A 58 -3.41 -11.04 3.25
N HIS A 59 -2.09 -10.91 3.13
CA HIS A 59 -1.11 -10.88 4.20
C HIS A 59 -0.24 -9.64 4.03
N PHE A 60 0.27 -9.11 5.13
CA PHE A 60 1.11 -7.92 5.15
C PHE A 60 2.47 -8.24 5.76
N VAL A 61 3.55 -8.04 5.00
CA VAL A 61 4.92 -8.15 5.50
C VAL A 61 5.47 -6.74 5.68
N VAL A 62 5.72 -6.35 6.92
CA VAL A 62 6.27 -5.04 7.26
C VAL A 62 7.79 -5.12 7.35
N VAL A 63 8.47 -4.40 6.49
CA VAL A 63 9.94 -4.32 6.44
C VAL A 63 10.39 -2.97 6.98
N ARG A 64 11.18 -3.01 8.09
CA ARG A 64 11.80 -1.84 8.72
C ARG A 64 13.32 -2.00 8.84
N ASN A 65 13.82 -3.24 8.70
CA ASN A 65 15.24 -3.52 8.73
C ASN A 65 15.93 -2.82 7.56
N LYS A 66 16.90 -1.96 7.86
CA LYS A 66 17.54 -1.09 6.88
C LYS A 66 18.26 -1.87 5.78
N GLU A 67 18.98 -2.92 6.15
CA GLU A 67 19.70 -3.77 5.20
C GLU A 67 18.72 -4.46 4.22
N LEU A 68 17.55 -4.88 4.73
CA LEU A 68 16.51 -5.49 3.92
C LEU A 68 15.83 -4.48 2.99
N LEU A 69 15.59 -3.25 3.47
CA LEU A 69 15.09 -2.14 2.63
C LEU A 69 16.08 -1.80 1.51
N GLU A 70 17.38 -1.74 1.81
CA GLU A 70 18.44 -1.53 0.83
C GLU A 70 18.47 -2.66 -0.19
N LYS A 71 18.46 -3.92 0.26
CA LYS A 71 18.44 -5.11 -0.61
C LYS A 71 17.23 -5.09 -1.55
N ILE A 72 16.02 -4.77 -1.06
CA ILE A 72 14.82 -4.65 -1.90
C ILE A 72 14.99 -3.52 -2.92
N SER A 73 15.54 -2.37 -2.51
CA SER A 73 15.75 -1.24 -3.41
C SER A 73 16.75 -1.56 -4.54
N ASP A 74 17.69 -2.48 -4.32
CA ASP A 74 18.70 -2.83 -5.32
C ASP A 74 18.10 -3.53 -6.54
N PHE A 75 17.18 -4.44 -6.33
CA PHE A 75 16.55 -5.16 -7.44
C PHE A 75 15.25 -4.51 -7.95
N HIS A 76 14.58 -3.69 -7.13
CA HIS A 76 13.32 -3.04 -7.53
C HIS A 76 13.57 -1.66 -8.16
N LYS A 77 13.55 -1.59 -9.48
CA LYS A 77 13.85 -0.38 -10.27
C LYS A 77 13.13 0.89 -9.79
N TYR A 78 11.89 0.77 -9.33
CA TYR A 78 11.04 1.90 -8.94
C TYR A 78 10.91 2.10 -7.41
N ALA A 79 11.71 1.38 -6.61
CA ALA A 79 11.71 1.50 -5.15
C ALA A 79 13.02 2.07 -4.59
N LYS A 80 13.76 2.86 -5.37
CA LYS A 80 15.05 3.45 -4.97
C LYS A 80 14.96 4.38 -3.77
N MET A 81 13.77 4.88 -3.44
CA MET A 81 13.52 5.70 -2.26
C MET A 81 13.33 4.89 -0.97
N LEU A 82 13.19 3.57 -1.06
CA LEU A 82 12.82 2.70 0.06
C LEU A 82 13.77 2.81 1.28
N PRO A 83 15.11 2.90 1.12
CA PRO A 83 16.02 3.05 2.25
C PRO A 83 15.83 4.34 3.06
N ASN A 84 15.22 5.37 2.47
CA ASN A 84 14.94 6.66 3.10
C ASN A 84 13.46 6.79 3.53
N ALA A 85 12.66 5.75 3.35
CA ALA A 85 11.28 5.71 3.83
C ALA A 85 11.22 5.20 5.28
N GLY A 86 10.08 5.38 5.93
CA GLY A 86 9.86 4.85 7.28
C GLY A 86 9.74 3.32 7.29
N CYS A 87 9.12 2.74 6.26
CA CYS A 87 9.05 1.29 6.04
C CYS A 87 8.53 0.95 4.64
N GLY A 88 8.64 -0.33 4.28
CA GLY A 88 7.93 -0.97 3.17
C GLY A 88 6.90 -1.96 3.70
N ILE A 89 5.67 -1.88 3.24
CA ILE A 89 4.61 -2.86 3.55
C ILE A 89 4.33 -3.66 2.28
N ILE A 90 4.77 -4.90 2.24
CA ILE A 90 4.52 -5.80 1.12
C ILE A 90 3.15 -6.44 1.33
N VAL A 91 2.25 -6.20 0.39
CA VAL A 91 0.91 -6.78 0.37
C VAL A 91 0.95 -8.03 -0.49
N CYS A 92 0.69 -9.15 0.15
CA CYS A 92 0.72 -10.47 -0.45
C CYS A 92 -0.69 -11.07 -0.49
N GLY A 93 -0.97 -11.90 -1.49
CA GLY A 93 -2.18 -12.70 -1.58
C GLY A 93 -1.89 -14.17 -1.34
N ASP A 94 -2.81 -14.86 -0.66
CA ASP A 94 -2.76 -16.30 -0.41
C ASP A 94 -3.57 -17.04 -1.48
N GLU A 95 -2.87 -17.75 -2.38
CA GLU A 95 -3.48 -18.52 -3.47
C GLU A 95 -4.30 -19.73 -2.99
N GLU A 96 -4.04 -20.24 -1.78
CA GLU A 96 -4.85 -21.31 -1.20
C GLU A 96 -6.22 -20.81 -0.75
N LYS A 97 -6.34 -19.54 -0.34
CA LYS A 97 -7.62 -18.91 -0.01
C LYS A 97 -8.34 -18.39 -1.24
N GLN A 98 -7.62 -17.73 -2.15
CA GLN A 98 -8.16 -17.18 -3.39
C GLN A 98 -7.41 -17.72 -4.59
N SER A 99 -7.92 -18.80 -5.18
CA SER A 99 -7.31 -19.48 -6.33
C SER A 99 -7.49 -18.71 -7.66
N ASN A 100 -8.48 -17.80 -7.73
CA ASN A 100 -8.60 -16.90 -8.88
C ASN A 100 -7.61 -15.75 -8.77
N ARG A 101 -6.55 -15.80 -9.57
CA ARG A 101 -5.49 -14.77 -9.55
C ARG A 101 -5.98 -13.37 -9.88
N GLY A 102 -6.99 -13.21 -10.71
CA GLY A 102 -7.61 -11.91 -10.99
C GLY A 102 -8.18 -11.30 -9.71
N PHE A 103 -9.03 -12.04 -9.02
CA PHE A 103 -9.59 -11.60 -7.73
C PHE A 103 -8.52 -11.41 -6.66
N LEU A 104 -7.50 -12.29 -6.60
CA LEU A 104 -6.39 -12.14 -5.66
C LEU A 104 -5.69 -10.78 -5.82
N VAL A 105 -5.42 -10.39 -7.08
CA VAL A 105 -4.79 -9.10 -7.41
C VAL A 105 -5.71 -7.93 -7.10
N GLU A 106 -7.00 -8.02 -7.44
CA GLU A 106 -7.99 -6.98 -7.18
C GLU A 106 -8.16 -6.75 -5.66
N ASP A 107 -8.34 -7.83 -4.89
CA ASP A 107 -8.50 -7.79 -3.43
C ASP A 107 -7.28 -7.13 -2.76
N CYS A 108 -6.06 -7.57 -3.10
CA CYS A 108 -4.84 -6.98 -2.57
C CYS A 108 -4.63 -5.53 -3.03
N SER A 109 -5.05 -5.18 -4.25
CA SER A 109 -5.01 -3.81 -4.76
C SER A 109 -5.94 -2.89 -4.00
N ALA A 110 -7.13 -3.35 -3.63
CA ALA A 110 -8.05 -2.62 -2.77
C ALA A 110 -7.43 -2.34 -1.39
N ALA A 111 -6.76 -3.33 -0.79
CA ALA A 111 -6.05 -3.16 0.47
C ALA A 111 -4.91 -2.13 0.36
N ILE A 112 -4.11 -2.19 -0.70
CA ILE A 112 -3.06 -1.20 -0.98
C ILE A 112 -3.67 0.20 -1.09
N GLN A 113 -4.75 0.37 -1.85
CA GLN A 113 -5.37 1.69 -2.03
C GLN A 113 -5.88 2.27 -0.71
N ASN A 114 -6.48 1.45 0.15
CA ASN A 114 -6.90 1.88 1.48
C ASN A 114 -5.70 2.38 2.32
N MET A 115 -4.58 1.65 2.30
CA MET A 115 -3.35 2.07 2.99
C MET A 115 -2.81 3.40 2.46
N LEU A 116 -2.84 3.61 1.14
CA LEU A 116 -2.39 4.87 0.53
C LEU A 116 -3.25 6.06 0.96
N LEU A 117 -4.57 5.87 1.05
CA LEU A 117 -5.50 6.90 1.51
C LEU A 117 -5.30 7.19 3.00
N ALA A 118 -5.18 6.14 3.83
CA ALA A 118 -4.92 6.27 5.25
C ALA A 118 -3.60 7.00 5.52
N ALA A 119 -2.51 6.63 4.81
CA ALA A 119 -1.22 7.32 4.94
C ALA A 119 -1.37 8.83 4.65
N HIS A 120 -2.04 9.19 3.57
CA HIS A 120 -2.27 10.60 3.23
C HIS A 120 -3.15 11.30 4.28
N GLY A 121 -4.21 10.65 4.74
CA GLY A 121 -5.15 11.18 5.73
C GLY A 121 -4.52 11.48 7.08
N ILE A 122 -3.46 10.75 7.47
CA ILE A 122 -2.69 10.98 8.71
C ILE A 122 -1.40 11.76 8.49
N GLY A 123 -1.26 12.44 7.33
CA GLY A 123 -0.13 13.32 7.04
C GLY A 123 1.14 12.65 6.50
N LEU A 124 1.18 11.33 6.36
CA LEU A 124 2.31 10.59 5.79
C LEU A 124 2.35 10.70 4.26
N GLY A 125 3.53 10.47 3.69
CA GLY A 125 3.74 10.23 2.28
C GLY A 125 3.76 8.74 1.98
N ALA A 126 3.14 8.33 0.85
CA ALA A 126 3.23 6.94 0.41
C ALA A 126 3.25 6.81 -1.12
N VAL A 127 3.74 5.66 -1.60
CA VAL A 127 3.68 5.28 -3.01
C VAL A 127 3.51 3.77 -3.15
N TRP A 128 2.77 3.37 -4.17
CA TRP A 128 2.64 1.98 -4.58
C TRP A 128 3.76 1.60 -5.55
N CYS A 129 4.52 0.58 -5.20
CA CYS A 129 5.45 -0.09 -6.10
C CYS A 129 4.88 -1.47 -6.46
N GLY A 130 4.61 -1.71 -7.75
CA GLY A 130 4.06 -2.98 -8.24
C GLY A 130 5.09 -4.10 -8.15
N LEU A 131 4.66 -5.30 -7.80
CA LEU A 131 5.47 -6.52 -7.76
C LEU A 131 4.92 -7.58 -8.72
N TYR A 132 3.62 -7.82 -8.68
CA TYR A 132 2.95 -8.82 -9.50
C TYR A 132 3.09 -8.50 -10.99
N ASP A 133 3.35 -9.54 -11.80
CA ASP A 133 3.55 -9.48 -13.25
C ASP A 133 4.69 -8.54 -13.71
N SER A 134 5.65 -8.29 -12.83
CA SER A 134 6.81 -7.43 -13.11
C SER A 134 8.10 -8.26 -13.32
N GLY A 135 8.08 -9.17 -14.27
CA GLY A 135 9.21 -10.07 -14.57
C GLY A 135 9.52 -11.03 -13.40
N ASN A 136 10.77 -11.05 -12.93
CA ASN A 136 11.22 -11.93 -11.85
C ASN A 136 11.03 -11.32 -10.44
N LEU A 137 10.38 -10.15 -10.30
CA LEU A 137 10.27 -9.47 -9.00
C LEU A 137 9.51 -10.29 -7.96
N VAL A 138 8.51 -11.06 -8.38
CA VAL A 138 7.76 -11.95 -7.49
C VAL A 138 8.70 -12.97 -6.85
N GLU A 139 9.47 -13.70 -7.67
CA GLU A 139 10.36 -14.76 -7.18
C GLU A 139 11.48 -14.18 -6.31
N VAL A 140 12.12 -13.09 -6.75
CA VAL A 140 13.17 -12.44 -5.95
C VAL A 140 12.62 -11.94 -4.60
N MET A 141 11.39 -11.40 -4.58
CA MET A 141 10.77 -10.94 -3.34
C MET A 141 10.41 -12.10 -2.42
N LYS A 142 9.94 -13.24 -2.98
CA LYS A 142 9.68 -14.47 -2.21
C LYS A 142 10.96 -14.96 -1.54
N ASP A 143 12.05 -15.04 -2.28
CA ASP A 143 13.35 -15.46 -1.76
C ASP A 143 13.88 -14.52 -0.67
N VAL A 144 13.80 -13.20 -0.90
CA VAL A 144 14.32 -12.18 0.02
C VAL A 144 13.54 -12.12 1.33
N LEU A 145 12.23 -12.39 1.28
CA LEU A 145 11.33 -12.33 2.45
C LEU A 145 10.98 -13.73 2.99
N GLU A 146 11.55 -14.80 2.41
CA GLU A 146 11.30 -16.19 2.81
C GLU A 146 9.79 -16.53 2.81
N LEU A 147 9.07 -16.06 1.78
CA LEU A 147 7.63 -16.27 1.70
C LEU A 147 7.28 -17.72 1.38
N PRO A 148 6.22 -18.29 1.99
CA PRO A 148 5.68 -19.59 1.60
C PRO A 148 5.29 -19.64 0.12
N ASN A 149 5.27 -20.84 -0.48
CA ASN A 149 4.99 -21.01 -1.91
C ASN A 149 3.63 -20.48 -2.36
N ASN A 150 2.62 -20.60 -1.50
CA ASN A 150 1.25 -20.11 -1.76
C ASN A 150 1.06 -18.61 -1.54
N ILE A 151 2.06 -17.91 -1.02
CA ILE A 151 2.00 -16.47 -0.75
C ILE A 151 2.65 -15.71 -1.89
N ILE A 152 1.85 -14.89 -2.58
CA ILE A 152 2.26 -14.15 -3.77
C ILE A 152 2.34 -12.65 -3.45
N PRO A 153 3.52 -12.02 -3.54
CA PRO A 153 3.65 -10.57 -3.37
C PRO A 153 3.01 -9.83 -4.54
N ILE A 154 1.99 -9.01 -4.26
CA ILE A 154 1.21 -8.28 -5.27
C ILE A 154 1.74 -6.86 -5.45
N GLY A 155 2.05 -6.19 -4.37
CA GLY A 155 2.58 -4.84 -4.42
C GLY A 155 3.19 -4.44 -3.07
N MET A 156 3.91 -3.33 -3.08
CA MET A 156 4.54 -2.76 -1.90
C MET A 156 4.08 -1.32 -1.71
N VAL A 157 3.62 -0.99 -0.52
CA VAL A 157 3.41 0.39 -0.07
C VAL A 157 4.71 0.86 0.59
N VAL A 158 5.40 1.79 -0.06
CA VAL A 158 6.54 2.51 0.53
C VAL A 158 5.96 3.73 1.25
N VAL A 159 6.18 3.85 2.56
CA VAL A 159 5.56 4.88 3.40
C VAL A 159 6.56 5.50 4.37
N GLY A 160 6.39 6.79 4.66
CA GLY A 160 7.23 7.53 5.60
C GLY A 160 6.83 8.99 5.73
N ASN A 161 7.56 9.73 6.53
CA ASN A 161 7.41 11.18 6.65
C ASN A 161 7.87 11.85 5.35
N LYS A 162 6.98 12.62 4.70
CA LYS A 162 7.26 13.26 3.41
C LYS A 162 8.12 14.51 3.59
N GLU A 163 9.11 14.75 2.69
CA GLU A 163 9.88 15.99 2.70
C GLU A 163 9.03 17.21 2.32
N LYS A 164 8.06 17.03 1.42
CA LYS A 164 7.18 18.09 0.94
C LYS A 164 5.89 17.53 0.34
N ASP A 165 4.87 18.37 0.30
CA ASP A 165 3.65 18.08 -0.45
C ASP A 165 3.88 18.18 -1.96
N MET A 166 3.05 17.46 -2.70
CA MET A 166 3.02 17.50 -4.16
C MET A 166 1.81 18.32 -4.61
N GLU A 167 1.96 19.02 -5.73
CA GLU A 167 0.86 19.75 -6.34
C GLU A 167 -0.32 18.84 -6.71
N GLN A 168 -1.52 19.35 -6.53
CA GLN A 168 -2.74 18.67 -6.94
C GLN A 168 -2.83 18.63 -8.46
N THR A 169 -3.49 17.59 -8.99
CA THR A 169 -3.78 17.48 -10.42
C THR A 169 -5.24 17.13 -10.63
N ASN A 170 -5.88 17.82 -11.54
CA ASN A 170 -7.17 17.39 -12.06
C ASN A 170 -6.94 16.23 -13.06
N ARG A 171 -7.60 15.10 -12.83
CA ARG A 171 -7.56 13.91 -13.70
C ARG A 171 -8.92 13.57 -14.31
N TYR A 172 -9.91 14.41 -14.06
CA TYR A 172 -11.24 14.23 -14.61
C TYR A 172 -11.21 14.44 -16.13
N ASP A 173 -11.83 13.54 -16.85
CA ASP A 173 -11.86 13.52 -18.32
C ASP A 173 -13.22 12.99 -18.79
N ASP A 174 -14.07 13.90 -19.26
CA ASP A 174 -15.41 13.60 -19.74
C ASP A 174 -15.42 12.58 -20.89
N ASN A 175 -14.37 12.54 -21.69
CA ASN A 175 -14.27 11.62 -22.83
C ASN A 175 -14.14 10.14 -22.39
N LYS A 176 -13.92 9.88 -21.12
CA LYS A 176 -13.84 8.53 -20.56
C LYS A 176 -15.12 8.10 -19.84
N ILE A 177 -16.18 8.87 -19.97
CA ILE A 177 -17.48 8.58 -19.35
C ILE A 177 -18.46 8.22 -20.45
N HIS A 178 -18.99 7.01 -20.38
CA HIS A 178 -19.99 6.50 -21.31
C HIS A 178 -21.24 6.12 -20.52
N TYR A 179 -22.41 6.51 -21.01
CA TYR A 179 -23.70 6.23 -20.37
C TYR A 179 -24.39 5.09 -21.11
N ASP A 180 -24.83 4.08 -20.35
CA ASP A 180 -25.54 2.87 -20.80
C ASP A 180 -24.71 1.94 -21.73
N LYS A 181 -24.04 2.50 -22.72
CA LYS A 181 -23.20 1.77 -23.68
C LYS A 181 -21.93 2.55 -23.95
N TRP A 182 -20.91 1.83 -24.44
CA TRP A 182 -19.67 2.42 -24.94
C TRP A 182 -19.92 3.29 -26.15
#